data_208dc6fce326140a07658e806e5f9db7
#
_entry.id   208dc6fce326140a07658e806e5f9db7
#
_cell.length_a   1.000
_cell.length_b   1.000
_cell.length_c   1.000
_cell.angle_alpha   90.00
_cell.angle_beta   90.00
_cell.angle_gamma   90.00
#
_symmetry.space_group_name_H-M   'P 1'
#
loop_
_entity.id
_entity.type
_entity.pdbx_description
1 polymer ?
#
loop_
_entity_poly.entity_id
_entity_poly.type
_entity_poly.pdbx_seq_one_letter_code
_entity_poly.pdbx_strand_id
1 'polypeptide(L)'
;CFYLQAGAHSTANAFVHTVDDIINWGQQHPKDLDKARKDLSFVQRCMHESLRLNPASPVALRQPLKDVELSDGTQLSEGSEVTLDLVSANRDPVIFGEKSDQYDPYRVVPEGIPRWGMSFGAGMHACVGAELDGGLEIDPNRPASETLFGTVAIMVHALLSAGGRRDPNDPPTLDPDSKRKHFSSYPICF
;
A
#
# COMPACT_ATOMS: atom_id res chain seq x y z
N CYS A 1 8.56 -12.31 18.87
CA CYS A 1 7.08 -12.35 18.82
C CYS A 1 6.48 -11.10 18.20
N PHE A 2 6.91 -9.88 18.58
CA PHE A 2 6.33 -8.63 18.08
C PHE A 2 6.30 -8.53 16.53
N TYR A 3 7.42 -8.80 15.86
CA TYR A 3 7.50 -8.75 14.40
C TYR A 3 6.56 -9.74 13.70
N LEU A 4 6.40 -10.96 14.24
CA LEU A 4 5.45 -11.92 13.69
C LEU A 4 4.00 -11.44 13.83
N GLN A 5 3.66 -10.89 14.98
CA GLN A 5 2.29 -10.41 15.24
C GLN A 5 1.97 -9.15 14.44
N ALA A 6 2.88 -8.16 14.41
CA ALA A 6 2.66 -6.91 13.70
C ALA A 6 2.74 -7.07 12.18
N GLY A 7 3.67 -7.91 11.69
CA GLY A 7 3.93 -8.10 10.26
C GLY A 7 2.96 -9.05 9.57
N ALA A 8 2.57 -10.17 10.20
CA ALA A 8 1.83 -11.23 9.52
C ALA A 8 0.52 -10.74 8.88
N HIS A 9 -0.30 -10.02 9.64
CA HIS A 9 -1.60 -9.56 9.17
C HIS A 9 -1.49 -8.40 8.15
N SER A 10 -0.63 -7.43 8.42
CA SER A 10 -0.45 -6.28 7.52
C SER A 10 0.16 -6.69 6.19
N THR A 11 1.18 -7.56 6.20
CA THR A 11 1.82 -8.09 4.99
C THR A 11 0.86 -8.96 4.18
N ALA A 12 0.06 -9.82 4.83
CA ALA A 12 -0.95 -10.62 4.15
C ALA A 12 -2.01 -9.75 3.46
N ASN A 13 -2.51 -8.73 4.14
CA ASN A 13 -3.44 -7.76 3.54
C ASN A 13 -2.82 -7.02 2.36
N ALA A 14 -1.61 -6.50 2.50
CA ALA A 14 -0.90 -5.81 1.43
C ALA A 14 -0.72 -6.72 0.20
N PHE A 15 -0.37 -7.99 0.43
CA PHE A 15 -0.24 -8.99 -0.63
C PHE A 15 -1.55 -9.20 -1.38
N VAL A 16 -2.65 -9.48 -0.68
CA VAL A 16 -3.94 -9.76 -1.31
C VAL A 16 -4.48 -8.54 -2.05
N HIS A 17 -4.41 -7.34 -1.44
CA HIS A 17 -4.81 -6.12 -2.11
C HIS A 17 -3.99 -5.83 -3.36
N THR A 18 -2.68 -6.03 -3.32
CA THR A 18 -1.81 -5.83 -4.48
C THR A 18 -2.16 -6.79 -5.62
N VAL A 19 -2.42 -8.06 -5.31
CA VAL A 19 -2.87 -9.05 -6.31
C VAL A 19 -4.21 -8.63 -6.91
N ASP A 20 -5.18 -8.24 -6.06
CA ASP A 20 -6.50 -7.81 -6.48
C ASP A 20 -6.45 -6.59 -7.40
N ASP A 21 -5.68 -5.58 -7.01
CA ASP A 21 -5.56 -4.34 -7.77
C ASP A 21 -4.87 -4.56 -9.12
N ILE A 22 -3.80 -5.37 -9.19
CA ILE A 22 -3.13 -5.71 -10.45
C ILE A 22 -4.05 -6.50 -11.39
N ILE A 23 -4.79 -7.48 -10.87
CA ILE A 23 -5.73 -8.27 -11.69
C ILE A 23 -6.87 -7.40 -12.20
N ASN A 24 -7.44 -6.53 -11.36
CA ASN A 24 -8.50 -5.59 -11.77
C ASN A 24 -8.01 -4.61 -12.83
N TRP A 25 -6.83 -4.01 -12.63
CA TRP A 25 -6.20 -3.13 -13.61
C TRP A 25 -5.97 -3.85 -14.93
N GLY A 26 -5.48 -5.08 -14.87
CA GLY A 26 -5.17 -5.91 -16.03
C GLY A 26 -6.38 -6.25 -16.89
N GLN A 27 -7.62 -6.21 -16.37
CA GLN A 27 -8.84 -6.40 -17.16
C GLN A 27 -8.99 -5.32 -18.25
N GLN A 28 -8.60 -4.08 -17.95
CA GLN A 28 -8.63 -2.97 -18.90
C GLN A 28 -7.26 -2.72 -19.56
N HIS A 29 -6.19 -3.23 -18.96
CA HIS A 29 -4.80 -3.04 -19.38
C HIS A 29 -4.06 -4.39 -19.47
N PRO A 30 -4.42 -5.29 -20.41
CA PRO A 30 -3.86 -6.65 -20.47
C PRO A 30 -2.35 -6.68 -20.68
N LYS A 31 -1.78 -5.68 -21.35
CA LYS A 31 -0.32 -5.55 -21.52
C LYS A 31 0.39 -5.28 -20.19
N ASP A 32 -0.26 -4.58 -19.27
CA ASP A 32 0.32 -4.31 -17.95
C ASP A 32 0.27 -5.56 -17.05
N LEU A 33 -0.77 -6.40 -17.20
CA LEU A 33 -0.78 -7.70 -16.53
C LEU A 33 0.34 -8.61 -17.02
N ASP A 34 0.60 -8.62 -18.33
CA ASP A 34 1.72 -9.37 -18.92
C ASP A 34 3.08 -8.79 -18.48
N LYS A 35 3.15 -7.47 -18.31
CA LYS A 35 4.33 -6.80 -17.75
C LYS A 35 4.54 -7.20 -16.29
N ALA A 36 3.50 -7.21 -15.46
CA ALA A 36 3.59 -7.60 -14.04
C ALA A 36 4.09 -9.04 -13.86
N ARG A 37 3.83 -9.93 -14.82
CA ARG A 37 4.36 -11.31 -14.81
C ARG A 37 5.86 -11.40 -15.06
N LYS A 38 6.50 -10.37 -15.61
CA LYS A 38 7.88 -10.40 -16.11
C LYS A 38 8.79 -9.36 -15.48
N ASP A 39 8.21 -8.33 -14.87
CA ASP A 39 8.93 -7.14 -14.38
C ASP A 39 8.60 -6.89 -12.91
N LEU A 40 9.50 -7.31 -12.05
CA LEU A 40 9.39 -7.11 -10.59
C LEU A 40 9.38 -5.61 -10.21
N SER A 41 10.10 -4.76 -10.97
CA SER A 41 10.10 -3.32 -10.74
C SER A 41 8.72 -2.71 -10.98
N PHE A 42 8.01 -3.21 -12.01
CA PHE A 42 6.64 -2.79 -12.26
C PHE A 42 5.69 -3.29 -11.16
N VAL A 43 5.85 -4.54 -10.69
CA VAL A 43 5.06 -5.06 -9.56
C VAL A 43 5.28 -4.22 -8.31
N GLN A 44 6.52 -3.79 -8.02
CA GLN A 44 6.77 -2.92 -6.86
C GLN A 44 6.05 -1.57 -6.99
N ARG A 45 6.01 -0.97 -8.17
CA ARG A 45 5.21 0.24 -8.41
C ARG A 45 3.71 -0.02 -8.19
N CYS A 46 3.20 -1.13 -8.70
CA CYS A 46 1.83 -1.57 -8.49
C CYS A 46 1.52 -1.73 -7.00
N MET A 47 2.41 -2.36 -6.26
CA MET A 47 2.29 -2.58 -4.82
C MET A 47 2.30 -1.25 -4.04
N HIS A 48 3.18 -0.31 -4.38
CA HIS A 48 3.19 1.00 -3.73
C HIS A 48 1.87 1.74 -3.91
N GLU A 49 1.27 1.71 -5.10
CA GLU A 49 -0.03 2.32 -5.36
C GLU A 49 -1.16 1.59 -4.63
N SER A 50 -1.10 0.26 -4.56
CA SER A 50 -2.04 -0.53 -3.77
C SER A 50 -1.95 -0.20 -2.27
N LEU A 51 -0.74 -0.09 -1.71
CA LEU A 51 -0.50 0.31 -0.33
C LEU A 51 -1.06 1.71 -0.05
N ARG A 52 -0.88 2.66 -0.97
CA ARG A 52 -1.43 4.01 -0.84
C ARG A 52 -2.95 3.96 -0.67
N LEU A 53 -3.63 3.19 -1.51
CA LEU A 53 -5.10 3.10 -1.48
C LEU A 53 -5.63 2.23 -0.35
N ASN A 54 -4.87 1.21 0.08
CA ASN A 54 -5.30 0.23 1.06
C ASN A 54 -4.30 0.17 2.25
N PRO A 55 -4.11 1.27 3.02
CA PRO A 55 -3.21 1.24 4.16
C PRO A 55 -3.67 0.20 5.18
N ALA A 56 -2.75 -0.62 5.68
CA ALA A 56 -3.05 -1.67 6.66
C ALA A 56 -3.65 -1.07 7.96
N SER A 57 -3.17 0.11 8.36
CA SER A 57 -3.75 0.92 9.42
C SER A 57 -4.44 2.13 8.80
N PRO A 58 -5.77 2.20 8.79
CA PRO A 58 -6.50 3.32 8.16
C PRO A 58 -6.37 4.62 8.94
N VAL A 59 -6.07 4.52 10.23
CA VAL A 59 -5.90 5.66 11.14
C VAL A 59 -4.67 5.46 12.01
N ALA A 60 -4.12 6.57 12.52
CA ALA A 60 -3.08 6.56 13.54
C ALA A 60 -3.49 7.49 14.69
N LEU A 61 -3.51 6.95 15.91
CA LEU A 61 -3.85 7.73 17.11
C LEU A 61 -2.59 8.43 17.64
N ARG A 62 -2.78 9.67 18.10
CA ARG A 62 -1.75 10.50 18.71
C ARG A 62 -2.30 11.21 19.94
N GLN A 63 -1.41 11.62 20.81
CA GLN A 63 -1.74 12.42 21.98
C GLN A 63 -0.65 13.48 22.14
N PRO A 64 -1.00 14.78 22.05
CA PRO A 64 -0.05 15.86 22.28
C PRO A 64 0.49 15.81 23.72
N LEU A 65 1.80 15.97 23.88
CA LEU A 65 2.48 16.04 25.19
C LEU A 65 2.51 17.47 25.76
N LYS A 66 1.97 18.42 25.04
CA LYS A 66 1.77 19.83 25.41
C LYS A 66 0.76 20.44 24.46
N ASP A 67 0.24 21.61 24.78
CA ASP A 67 -0.60 22.37 23.86
C ASP A 67 0.16 22.66 22.55
N VAL A 68 -0.48 22.44 21.41
CA VAL A 68 0.08 22.61 20.06
C VAL A 68 -0.90 23.40 19.21
N GLU A 69 -0.40 24.37 18.47
CA GLU A 69 -1.13 25.04 17.41
C GLU A 69 -0.67 24.48 16.06
N LEU A 70 -1.64 24.01 15.25
CA LEU A 70 -1.36 23.57 13.89
C LEU A 70 -1.23 24.76 12.95
N SER A 71 -0.67 24.54 11.76
CA SER A 71 -0.44 25.59 10.76
C SER A 71 -1.70 26.28 10.23
N ASP A 72 -2.86 25.65 10.40
CA ASP A 72 -4.19 26.20 10.07
C ASP A 72 -4.84 26.95 11.24
N GLY A 73 -4.14 27.09 12.38
CA GLY A 73 -4.65 27.72 13.59
C GLY A 73 -5.43 26.80 14.54
N THR A 74 -5.59 25.53 14.20
CA THR A 74 -6.27 24.56 15.08
C THR A 74 -5.46 24.35 16.37
N GLN A 75 -6.12 24.48 17.52
CA GLN A 75 -5.52 24.27 18.84
C GLN A 75 -5.73 22.81 19.28
N LEU A 76 -4.65 22.13 19.63
CA LEU A 76 -4.68 20.80 20.23
C LEU A 76 -4.19 20.90 21.68
N SER A 77 -5.05 20.58 22.62
CA SER A 77 -4.69 20.60 24.04
C SER A 77 -3.82 19.41 24.41
N GLU A 78 -2.95 19.58 25.38
CA GLU A 78 -2.19 18.51 26.02
C GLU A 78 -3.13 17.36 26.43
N GLY A 79 -2.73 16.13 26.12
CA GLY A 79 -3.46 14.92 26.48
C GLY A 79 -4.75 14.65 25.67
N SER A 80 -5.13 15.52 24.71
CA SER A 80 -6.27 15.26 23.85
C SER A 80 -5.99 14.09 22.90
N GLU A 81 -7.03 13.32 22.54
CA GLU A 81 -6.91 12.29 21.52
C GLU A 81 -6.99 12.90 20.11
N VAL A 82 -6.00 12.61 19.29
CA VAL A 82 -5.92 13.05 17.89
C VAL A 82 -5.90 11.83 16.98
N THR A 83 -6.87 11.75 16.08
CA THR A 83 -6.93 10.71 15.05
C THR A 83 -6.43 11.25 13.74
N LEU A 84 -5.35 10.65 13.21
CA LEU A 84 -4.85 10.93 11.86
C LEU A 84 -5.54 9.99 10.89
N ASP A 85 -6.30 10.53 9.95
CA ASP A 85 -6.94 9.74 8.88
C ASP A 85 -5.95 9.52 7.72
N LEU A 86 -5.31 8.35 7.72
CA LEU A 86 -4.31 7.98 6.70
C LEU A 86 -4.96 7.64 5.36
N VAL A 87 -6.22 7.21 5.37
CA VAL A 87 -6.96 6.91 4.14
C VAL A 87 -7.24 8.20 3.36
N SER A 88 -7.73 9.22 4.03
CA SER A 88 -7.97 10.53 3.42
C SER A 88 -6.66 11.20 3.01
N ALA A 89 -5.63 11.17 3.85
CA ALA A 89 -4.32 11.73 3.54
C ALA A 89 -3.72 11.10 2.26
N ASN A 90 -3.87 9.78 2.10
CA ASN A 90 -3.39 9.06 0.92
C ASN A 90 -4.23 9.32 -0.35
N ARG A 91 -5.35 10.01 -0.23
CA ARG A 91 -6.25 10.38 -1.33
C ARG A 91 -6.36 11.89 -1.51
N ASP A 92 -5.47 12.64 -0.90
CA ASP A 92 -5.46 14.10 -1.06
C ASP A 92 -5.20 14.47 -2.54
N PRO A 93 -6.14 15.14 -3.20
CA PRO A 93 -5.98 15.51 -4.61
C PRO A 93 -4.89 16.57 -4.84
N VAL A 94 -4.53 17.33 -3.81
CA VAL A 94 -3.42 18.30 -3.88
C VAL A 94 -2.08 17.58 -4.05
N ILE A 95 -1.93 16.40 -3.42
CA ILE A 95 -0.70 15.61 -3.46
C ILE A 95 -0.74 14.59 -4.60
N PHE A 96 -1.86 13.85 -4.75
CA PHE A 96 -1.96 12.70 -5.63
C PHE A 96 -2.77 12.97 -6.91
N GLY A 97 -3.23 14.22 -7.14
CA GLY A 97 -3.98 14.63 -8.32
C GLY A 97 -5.48 14.33 -8.23
N GLU A 98 -6.26 14.83 -9.19
CA GLU A 98 -7.73 14.75 -9.20
C GLU A 98 -8.28 13.31 -9.11
N LYS A 99 -7.55 12.32 -9.65
CA LYS A 99 -7.93 10.90 -9.59
C LYS A 99 -7.22 10.15 -8.45
N SER A 100 -6.99 10.85 -7.34
CA SER A 100 -6.26 10.32 -6.18
C SER A 100 -6.93 9.12 -5.51
N ASP A 101 -8.22 8.91 -5.71
CA ASP A 101 -9.02 7.79 -5.23
C ASP A 101 -8.95 6.55 -6.15
N GLN A 102 -8.41 6.68 -7.37
CA GLN A 102 -8.32 5.61 -8.35
C GLN A 102 -6.94 4.97 -8.34
N TYR A 103 -6.90 3.67 -8.61
CA TYR A 103 -5.65 2.93 -8.78
C TYR A 103 -4.99 3.28 -10.11
N ASP A 104 -3.74 3.73 -10.05
CA ASP A 104 -2.91 4.03 -11.21
C ASP A 104 -1.43 3.73 -10.91
N PRO A 105 -0.88 2.61 -11.38
CA PRO A 105 0.52 2.25 -11.15
C PRO A 105 1.52 3.20 -11.83
N TYR A 106 1.05 4.06 -12.72
CA TYR A 106 1.86 5.08 -13.39
C TYR A 106 1.77 6.46 -12.75
N ARG A 107 1.03 6.60 -11.65
CA ARG A 107 0.88 7.87 -10.95
C ARG A 107 2.22 8.56 -10.72
N VAL A 108 2.29 9.83 -11.04
CA VAL A 108 3.40 10.70 -10.70
C VAL A 108 3.15 11.28 -9.31
N VAL A 109 4.11 11.16 -8.43
CA VAL A 109 4.05 11.67 -7.06
C VAL A 109 5.11 12.77 -6.94
N PRO A 110 4.82 13.89 -6.22
CA PRO A 110 5.79 14.95 -5.99
C PRO A 110 7.07 14.44 -5.32
N GLU A 111 8.19 15.09 -5.62
CA GLU A 111 9.47 14.77 -4.98
C GLU A 111 9.36 14.85 -3.44
N GLY A 112 9.97 13.91 -2.76
CA GLY A 112 9.95 13.82 -1.30
C GLY A 112 8.68 13.18 -0.70
N ILE A 113 7.68 12.89 -1.51
CA ILE A 113 6.48 12.16 -1.06
C ILE A 113 6.62 10.68 -1.44
N PRO A 114 6.55 9.74 -0.49
CA PRO A 114 6.60 8.32 -0.80
C PRO A 114 5.41 7.90 -1.67
N ARG A 115 5.63 7.02 -2.65
CA ARG A 115 4.55 6.52 -3.53
C ARG A 115 3.43 5.82 -2.77
N TRP A 116 3.74 5.21 -1.64
CA TRP A 116 2.75 4.60 -0.73
C TRP A 116 2.07 5.60 0.22
N GLY A 117 2.38 6.91 0.09
CA GLY A 117 1.86 7.95 0.96
C GLY A 117 2.21 7.73 2.44
N MET A 118 1.21 7.77 3.29
CA MET A 118 1.34 7.63 4.75
C MET A 118 1.14 6.19 5.24
N SER A 119 1.11 5.19 4.37
CA SER A 119 0.76 3.81 4.74
C SER A 119 1.74 3.16 5.72
N PHE A 120 3.00 3.59 5.72
CA PHE A 120 4.01 3.19 6.71
C PHE A 120 4.22 4.23 7.81
N GLY A 121 3.37 5.26 7.91
CA GLY A 121 3.53 6.37 8.85
C GLY A 121 4.71 7.27 8.51
N ALA A 122 5.06 8.16 9.43
CA ALA A 122 6.18 9.09 9.28
C ALA A 122 6.82 9.46 10.62
N GLY A 123 8.02 10.06 10.54
CA GLY A 123 8.77 10.54 11.70
C GLY A 123 9.17 9.41 12.66
N MET A 124 9.15 9.69 13.95
CA MET A 124 9.55 8.73 14.99
C MET A 124 8.63 7.49 15.09
N HIS A 125 7.46 7.55 14.48
CA HIS A 125 6.50 6.45 14.43
C HIS A 125 6.44 5.76 13.06
N ALA A 126 7.41 6.00 12.18
CA ALA A 126 7.51 5.27 10.92
C ALA A 126 7.60 3.77 11.16
N CYS A 127 7.00 2.99 10.28
CA CYS A 127 7.01 1.54 10.36
C CYS A 127 8.45 1.03 10.22
N VAL A 128 8.90 0.23 11.18
CA VAL A 128 10.25 -0.37 11.14
C VAL A 128 10.40 -1.44 10.04
N GLY A 129 9.28 -1.95 9.53
CA GLY A 129 9.23 -2.93 8.43
C GLY A 129 9.04 -2.32 7.04
N ALA A 130 9.04 -0.98 6.90
CA ALA A 130 8.74 -0.32 5.63
C ALA A 130 9.65 -0.78 4.49
N GLU A 131 10.96 -0.84 4.72
CA GLU A 131 11.93 -1.31 3.71
C GLU A 131 11.81 -2.81 3.45
N LEU A 132 11.50 -3.61 4.46
CA LEU A 132 11.33 -5.05 4.31
C LEU A 132 10.10 -5.39 3.46
N ASP A 133 8.95 -4.81 3.77
CA ASP A 133 7.69 -5.11 3.09
C ASP A 133 7.50 -4.27 1.83
N GLY A 134 7.80 -2.97 1.90
CA GLY A 134 7.61 -2.01 0.82
C GLY A 134 8.79 -1.91 -0.15
N GLY A 135 9.99 -2.27 0.29
CA GLY A 135 11.22 -2.04 -0.47
C GLY A 135 11.56 -0.56 -0.59
N LEU A 136 12.45 -0.23 -1.50
CA LEU A 136 12.77 1.14 -1.87
C LEU A 136 12.04 1.56 -3.14
N GLU A 137 11.83 2.84 -3.32
CA GLU A 137 11.32 3.36 -4.59
C GLU A 137 12.29 3.04 -5.72
N ILE A 138 11.73 2.74 -6.90
CA ILE A 138 12.51 2.41 -8.08
C ILE A 138 13.14 3.70 -8.61
N ASP A 139 14.46 3.79 -8.50
CA ASP A 139 15.28 4.84 -9.08
C ASP A 139 15.85 4.33 -10.41
N PRO A 140 15.51 4.95 -11.55
CA PRO A 140 16.03 4.53 -12.85
C PRO A 140 17.55 4.69 -12.99
N ASN A 141 18.17 5.51 -12.13
CA ASN A 141 19.62 5.74 -12.12
C ASN A 141 20.37 4.75 -11.22
N ARG A 142 19.66 3.95 -10.43
CA ARG A 142 20.26 2.96 -9.54
C ARG A 142 20.38 1.61 -10.26
N PRO A 143 21.52 0.94 -10.16
CA PRO A 143 21.66 -0.42 -10.69
C PRO A 143 20.62 -1.37 -10.09
N ALA A 144 20.12 -2.30 -10.90
CA ALA A 144 19.14 -3.30 -10.43
C ALA A 144 19.66 -4.13 -9.24
N SER A 145 20.99 -4.35 -9.16
CA SER A 145 21.64 -5.06 -8.05
C SER A 145 21.58 -4.30 -6.72
N GLU A 146 21.29 -3.01 -6.75
CA GLU A 146 21.18 -2.15 -5.56
C GLU A 146 19.71 -1.81 -5.23
N THR A 147 18.79 -2.33 -6.03
CA THR A 147 17.36 -2.13 -5.79
C THR A 147 16.88 -3.10 -4.72
N LEU A 148 16.38 -2.57 -3.63
CA LEU A 148 15.71 -3.36 -2.59
C LEU A 148 14.22 -3.51 -2.93
N PHE A 149 13.85 -4.70 -3.37
CA PHE A 149 12.44 -5.05 -3.58
C PHE A 149 11.78 -5.46 -2.26
N GLY A 150 10.57 -4.98 -2.05
CA GLY A 150 9.77 -5.36 -0.89
C GLY A 150 9.31 -6.83 -0.96
N THR A 151 9.22 -7.46 0.20
CA THR A 151 8.75 -8.85 0.32
C THR A 151 7.39 -9.05 -0.35
N VAL A 152 6.47 -8.10 -0.19
CA VAL A 152 5.15 -8.16 -0.84
C VAL A 152 5.27 -8.18 -2.36
N ALA A 153 6.10 -7.31 -2.95
CA ALA A 153 6.30 -7.27 -4.40
C ALA A 153 6.91 -8.58 -4.93
N ILE A 154 7.88 -9.15 -4.21
CA ILE A 154 8.51 -10.42 -4.57
C ILE A 154 7.47 -11.55 -4.57
N MET A 155 6.65 -11.66 -3.53
CA MET A 155 5.62 -12.69 -3.44
C MET A 155 4.55 -12.54 -4.52
N VAL A 156 4.08 -11.32 -4.79
CA VAL A 156 3.11 -11.04 -5.85
C VAL A 156 3.68 -11.39 -7.22
N HIS A 157 4.92 -10.97 -7.50
CA HIS A 157 5.60 -11.29 -8.75
C HIS A 157 5.77 -12.81 -8.93
N ALA A 158 6.17 -13.53 -7.90
CA ALA A 158 6.29 -14.99 -7.94
C ALA A 158 4.95 -15.66 -8.29
N LEU A 159 3.86 -15.22 -7.64
CA LEU A 159 2.51 -15.73 -7.92
C LEU A 159 2.10 -15.49 -9.37
N LEU A 160 2.22 -14.25 -9.85
CA LEU A 160 1.80 -13.89 -11.21
C LEU A 160 2.67 -14.54 -12.29
N SER A 161 3.98 -14.66 -12.05
CA SER A 161 4.93 -15.33 -12.95
C SER A 161 4.66 -16.83 -13.08
N ALA A 162 4.15 -17.46 -12.01
CA ALA A 162 3.72 -18.86 -12.03
C ALA A 162 2.36 -19.07 -12.71
N GLY A 163 1.72 -18.01 -13.22
CA GLY A 163 0.42 -18.09 -13.89
C GLY A 163 -0.78 -17.92 -12.96
N GLY A 164 -0.56 -17.54 -11.72
CA GLY A 164 -1.62 -17.31 -10.75
C GLY A 164 -2.68 -16.31 -11.24
N ARG A 165 -3.93 -16.66 -11.09
CA ARG A 165 -5.11 -15.87 -11.45
C ARG A 165 -6.25 -16.15 -10.48
N ARG A 166 -7.25 -15.26 -10.44
CA ARG A 166 -8.47 -15.55 -9.67
C ARG A 166 -9.11 -16.84 -10.13
N ASP A 167 -9.58 -17.63 -9.17
CA ASP A 167 -10.40 -18.78 -9.50
C ASP A 167 -11.77 -18.29 -10.04
N PRO A 168 -12.15 -18.62 -11.28
CA PRO A 168 -13.44 -18.21 -11.83
C PRO A 168 -14.63 -18.93 -11.19
N ASN A 169 -14.39 -20.07 -10.53
CA ASN A 169 -15.42 -20.88 -9.88
C ASN A 169 -15.59 -20.57 -8.39
N ASP A 170 -14.61 -19.89 -7.79
CA ASP A 170 -14.63 -19.49 -6.37
C ASP A 170 -14.16 -18.03 -6.24
N PRO A 171 -15.07 -17.06 -6.39
CA PRO A 171 -14.70 -15.64 -6.36
C PRO A 171 -14.25 -15.19 -4.98
N PRO A 172 -13.37 -14.16 -4.91
CA PRO A 172 -12.96 -13.58 -3.64
C PRO A 172 -14.14 -13.09 -2.81
N THR A 173 -14.06 -13.31 -1.50
CA THR A 173 -15.08 -12.86 -0.56
C THR A 173 -14.50 -11.81 0.39
N LEU A 174 -15.28 -10.76 0.64
CA LEU A 174 -14.94 -9.75 1.63
C LEU A 174 -15.40 -10.20 3.02
N ASP A 175 -14.65 -9.74 4.03
CA ASP A 175 -15.04 -9.91 5.43
C ASP A 175 -16.23 -8.99 5.75
N PRO A 176 -17.41 -9.54 6.08
CA PRO A 176 -18.61 -8.76 6.34
C PRO A 176 -18.53 -7.93 7.62
N ASP A 177 -17.66 -8.31 8.55
CA ASP A 177 -17.48 -7.63 9.83
C ASP A 177 -16.46 -6.48 9.75
N SER A 178 -15.73 -6.38 8.64
CA SER A 178 -14.76 -5.33 8.43
C SER A 178 -15.40 -4.06 7.86
N LYS A 179 -15.14 -2.91 8.52
CA LYS A 179 -15.56 -1.58 8.01
C LYS A 179 -14.74 -1.09 6.81
N ARG A 180 -13.69 -1.81 6.42
CA ARG A 180 -12.82 -1.48 5.29
C ARG A 180 -12.77 -2.67 4.33
N LYS A 181 -12.33 -2.43 3.08
CA LYS A 181 -12.08 -3.53 2.15
C LYS A 181 -11.05 -4.47 2.79
N HIS A 182 -11.50 -5.67 3.12
CA HIS A 182 -10.70 -6.74 3.69
C HIS A 182 -11.20 -8.07 3.14
N PHE A 183 -10.30 -8.91 2.67
CA PHE A 183 -10.67 -10.20 2.11
C PHE A 183 -10.64 -11.28 3.20
N SER A 184 -11.75 -11.98 3.37
CA SER A 184 -11.81 -13.19 4.19
C SER A 184 -11.30 -14.41 3.41
N SER A 185 -11.44 -14.38 2.07
CA SER A 185 -10.90 -15.40 1.17
C SER A 185 -10.55 -14.79 -0.19
N TYR A 186 -9.44 -15.25 -0.77
CA TYR A 186 -9.01 -14.85 -2.11
C TYR A 186 -8.44 -16.06 -2.87
N PRO A 187 -9.31 -16.92 -3.44
CA PRO A 187 -8.90 -18.12 -4.15
C PRO A 187 -8.12 -17.82 -5.43
N ILE A 188 -7.03 -18.55 -5.62
CA ILE A 188 -6.14 -18.47 -6.76
C ILE A 188 -6.05 -19.83 -7.42
N CYS A 189 -6.09 -19.87 -8.77
CA CYS A 189 -5.75 -21.04 -9.58
C CYS A 189 -4.58 -20.72 -10.51
N PHE A 190 -3.94 -21.74 -11.06
CA PHE A 190 -2.80 -21.66 -11.98
C PHE A 190 -3.16 -22.18 -13.37
#